data_3392428314fc263b95fda9355629a256
#
_entry.id   3392428314fc263b95fda9355629a256
#
_cell.length_a   1.000
_cell.length_b   1.000
_cell.length_c   1.000
_cell.angle_alpha   90.00
_cell.angle_beta   90.00
_cell.angle_gamma   90.00
#
_symmetry.space_group_name_H-M   'P 1'
#
loop_
_entity.id
_entity.type
_entity.pdbx_description
1 polymer ?
#
loop_
_entity_poly.entity_id
_entity_poly.type
_entity_poly.pdbx_seq_one_letter_code
_entity_poly.pdbx_strand_id
1 'polypeptide(L)'
;METSVVLSIMFEILRCKHNAKDLASEFEVSERTVYRYVDSLCGAGVPIISSRGRNGGFSMLENYKIHEFFLTKNEKEYLLNFLKKQNNENAKYIWLKINSLATL
;
A
#
# COMPACT_ATOMS: atom_id res chain seq x y z
N MET A 1 4.68 2.22 15.44
CA MET A 1 4.06 1.37 14.41
C MET A 1 5.12 0.99 13.39
N GLU A 2 5.20 -0.28 13.06
CA GLU A 2 6.20 -0.78 12.12
C GLU A 2 5.79 -0.43 10.68
N THR A 3 6.37 0.62 10.13
CA THR A 3 5.99 1.14 8.82
C THR A 3 6.14 0.09 7.70
N SER A 4 7.23 -0.67 7.71
CA SER A 4 7.46 -1.69 6.69
C SER A 4 6.43 -2.81 6.73
N VAL A 5 5.98 -3.21 7.92
CA VAL A 5 4.94 -4.22 8.07
C VAL A 5 3.59 -3.69 7.59
N VAL A 6 3.26 -2.44 7.93
CA VAL A 6 2.02 -1.80 7.48
C VAL A 6 1.94 -1.77 5.97
N LEU A 7 3.02 -1.34 5.31
CA LEU A 7 3.08 -1.29 3.86
C LEU A 7 2.99 -2.69 3.23
N SER A 8 3.65 -3.67 3.83
CA SER A 8 3.60 -5.04 3.35
C SER A 8 2.20 -5.62 3.43
N ILE A 9 1.49 -5.35 4.52
CA ILE A 9 0.09 -5.76 4.67
C ILE A 9 -0.78 -5.10 3.60
N MET A 10 -0.56 -3.82 3.35
CA MET A 10 -1.31 -3.11 2.30
C MET A 10 -1.09 -3.75 0.92
N PHE A 11 0.16 -4.07 0.58
CA PHE A 11 0.46 -4.72 -0.70
C PHE A 11 -0.16 -6.11 -0.81
N GLU A 12 -0.20 -6.86 0.30
CA GLU A 12 -0.85 -8.18 0.30
C GLU A 12 -2.36 -8.05 0.06
N ILE A 13 -3.01 -7.09 0.71
CA ILE A 13 -4.44 -6.84 0.51
C ILE A 13 -4.73 -6.36 -0.92
N LEU A 14 -3.82 -5.58 -1.49
CA LEU A 14 -3.92 -5.15 -2.89
C LEU A 14 -3.88 -6.31 -3.86
N ARG A 15 -3.02 -7.28 -3.58
CA ARG A 15 -2.82 -8.43 -4.45
C ARG A 15 -4.04 -9.34 -4.48
N CYS A 16 -4.60 -9.63 -3.30
CA CYS A 16 -5.82 -10.41 -3.19
C CYS A 16 -6.40 -10.28 -1.79
N LYS A 17 -7.63 -10.74 -1.63
CA LYS A 17 -8.32 -10.73 -0.34
C LYS A 17 -7.57 -11.59 0.69
N HIS A 18 -7.40 -11.06 1.90
CA HIS A 18 -6.75 -11.75 3.02
C HIS A 18 -7.58 -11.55 4.28
N ASN A 19 -7.64 -12.55 5.14
CA ASN A 19 -8.27 -12.39 6.45
C ASN A 19 -7.23 -11.98 7.49
N ALA A 20 -7.71 -11.48 8.63
CA ALA A 20 -6.82 -10.99 9.69
C ALA A 20 -5.92 -12.10 10.24
N LYS A 21 -6.45 -13.31 10.35
CA LYS A 21 -5.71 -14.45 10.89
C LYS A 21 -4.49 -14.79 10.02
N ASP A 22 -4.69 -14.83 8.70
CA ASP A 22 -3.62 -15.15 7.76
C ASP A 22 -2.54 -14.07 7.77
N LEU A 23 -2.94 -12.81 7.77
CA LEU A 23 -2.00 -11.69 7.83
C LEU A 23 -1.24 -11.68 9.15
N ALA A 24 -1.93 -11.96 10.26
CA ALA A 24 -1.29 -12.03 11.57
C ALA A 24 -0.22 -13.12 11.60
N SER A 25 -0.53 -14.28 11.04
CA SER A 25 0.41 -15.41 10.96
C SER A 25 1.61 -15.08 10.08
N GLU A 26 1.36 -14.51 8.90
CA GLU A 26 2.41 -14.19 7.93
C GLU A 26 3.40 -13.16 8.47
N PHE A 27 2.90 -12.13 9.14
CA PHE A 27 3.75 -11.04 9.63
C PHE A 27 4.11 -11.16 11.12
N GLU A 28 3.76 -12.28 11.74
CA GLU A 28 4.08 -12.56 13.14
C GLU A 28 3.61 -11.47 14.10
N VAL A 29 2.39 -11.02 13.89
CA VAL A 29 1.70 -10.05 14.77
C VAL A 29 0.35 -10.61 15.20
N SER A 30 -0.28 -9.97 16.18
CA SER A 30 -1.62 -10.38 16.61
C SER A 30 -2.67 -9.92 15.58
N GLU A 31 -3.83 -10.59 15.58
CA GLU A 31 -4.96 -10.14 14.75
C GLU A 31 -5.37 -8.73 15.12
N ARG A 32 -5.32 -8.40 16.42
CA ARG A 32 -5.63 -7.04 16.90
C ARG A 32 -4.69 -6.02 16.25
N THR A 33 -3.41 -6.36 16.15
CA THR A 33 -2.43 -5.48 15.50
C THR A 33 -2.73 -5.32 14.01
N VAL A 34 -3.17 -6.39 13.34
CA VAL A 34 -3.58 -6.31 11.93
C VAL A 34 -4.75 -5.34 11.78
N TYR A 35 -5.78 -5.43 12.64
CA TYR A 35 -6.91 -4.50 12.60
C TYR A 35 -6.46 -3.05 12.83
N ARG A 36 -5.55 -2.83 13.76
CA ARG A 36 -5.00 -1.49 14.01
C ARG A 36 -4.28 -0.93 12.79
N TYR A 37 -3.50 -1.76 12.12
CA TYR A 37 -2.79 -1.35 10.91
C TYR A 37 -3.76 -1.05 9.77
N VAL A 38 -4.78 -1.87 9.59
CA VAL A 38 -5.82 -1.63 8.58
C VAL A 38 -6.56 -0.33 8.88
N ASP A 39 -6.89 -0.08 10.14
CA ASP A 39 -7.54 1.17 10.54
C ASP A 39 -6.66 2.38 10.22
N SER A 40 -5.37 2.28 10.46
CA SER A 40 -4.42 3.35 10.13
C SER A 40 -4.37 3.61 8.62
N LEU A 41 -4.37 2.55 7.83
CA LEU A 41 -4.39 2.67 6.37
C LEU A 41 -5.68 3.33 5.89
N CYS A 42 -6.82 2.90 6.43
CA CYS A 42 -8.12 3.50 6.10
C CYS A 42 -8.15 4.98 6.50
N GLY A 43 -7.58 5.31 7.65
CA GLY A 43 -7.47 6.70 8.11
C GLY A 43 -6.60 7.55 7.19
N ALA A 44 -5.65 6.94 6.52
CA ALA A 44 -4.80 7.63 5.55
C ALA A 44 -5.43 7.70 4.15
N GLY A 45 -6.63 7.16 3.98
CA GLY A 45 -7.35 7.22 2.72
C GLY A 45 -7.27 5.97 1.84
N VAL A 46 -6.65 4.91 2.33
CA VAL A 46 -6.59 3.64 1.58
C VAL A 46 -7.97 2.99 1.63
N PRO A 47 -8.63 2.74 0.49
CA PRO A 47 -10.00 2.22 0.49
C PRO A 47 -10.03 0.70 0.68
N ILE A 48 -9.72 0.27 1.90
CA ILE A 48 -9.80 -1.14 2.28
C ILE A 48 -11.22 -1.44 2.75
N ILE A 49 -11.79 -2.51 2.21
CA ILE A 49 -13.12 -2.97 2.57
C ILE A 49 -12.96 -4.19 3.48
N SER A 50 -13.64 -4.16 4.62
CA SER A 50 -13.69 -5.29 5.54
C SER A 50 -15.02 -6.00 5.37
N SER A 51 -14.99 -7.34 5.32
CA SER A 51 -16.20 -8.15 5.31
C SER A 51 -16.10 -9.21 6.41
N ARG A 52 -17.23 -9.53 7.03
CA ARG A 52 -17.31 -10.49 8.12
C ARG A 52 -17.77 -11.86 7.58
N GLY A 53 -17.62 -12.87 8.42
CA GLY A 53 -18.10 -14.21 8.14
C GLY A 53 -17.03 -15.14 7.63
N ARG A 54 -17.49 -16.33 7.18
CA ARG A 54 -16.60 -17.42 6.78
C ARG A 54 -15.66 -17.04 5.62
N ASN A 55 -16.17 -16.27 4.68
CA ASN A 55 -15.40 -15.78 3.54
C ASN A 55 -15.01 -14.30 3.72
N GLY A 56 -14.97 -13.85 4.97
CA GLY A 56 -14.61 -12.48 5.29
C GLY A 56 -13.14 -12.18 5.14
N GLY A 57 -12.79 -10.93 5.29
CA GLY A 57 -11.41 -10.47 5.21
C GLY A 57 -11.31 -9.05 4.72
N PHE A 58 -10.11 -8.68 4.36
CA PHE A 58 -9.80 -7.35 3.84
C PHE A 58 -9.55 -7.43 2.33
N SER A 59 -10.13 -6.51 1.60
CA SER A 59 -9.92 -6.40 0.16
C SER A 59 -9.88 -4.94 -0.23
N MET A 60 -9.31 -4.66 -1.37
CA MET A 60 -9.27 -3.30 -1.90
C MET A 60 -10.55 -3.02 -2.70
N LEU A 61 -11.03 -1.78 -2.62
CA LEU A 61 -12.20 -1.36 -3.40
C LEU A 61 -11.95 -1.61 -4.88
N GLU A 62 -12.95 -2.17 -5.58
CA GLU A 62 -12.84 -2.44 -7.02
C GLU A 62 -12.53 -1.17 -7.81
N ASN A 63 -11.76 -1.35 -8.87
CA ASN A 63 -11.37 -0.27 -9.79
C ASN A 63 -10.49 0.80 -9.14
N TYR A 64 -9.98 0.54 -7.95
CA TYR A 64 -9.09 1.48 -7.30
C TYR A 64 -7.73 1.46 -7.96
N LYS A 65 -7.25 2.63 -8.34
CA LYS A 65 -5.94 2.79 -8.95
C LYS A 65 -4.94 3.23 -7.88
N ILE A 66 -4.10 2.30 -7.48
CA ILE A 66 -3.17 2.52 -6.37
C ILE A 66 -2.25 3.71 -6.59
N HIS A 67 -1.83 3.97 -7.84
CA HIS A 67 -0.94 5.09 -8.11
C HIS A 67 -1.61 6.44 -7.80
N GLU A 68 -2.93 6.53 -7.95
CA GLU A 68 -3.68 7.74 -7.61
C GLU A 68 -3.76 7.93 -6.10
N PHE A 69 -3.72 6.84 -5.34
CA PHE A 69 -3.70 6.91 -3.90
C PHE A 69 -2.31 7.30 -3.38
N PHE A 70 -1.28 6.62 -3.87
CA PHE A 70 0.07 6.84 -3.35
C PHE A 70 0.57 8.24 -3.61
N LEU A 71 0.32 8.76 -4.79
CA LEU A 71 0.89 10.04 -5.18
C LEU A 71 -0.12 10.85 -5.97
N THR A 72 -0.40 12.04 -5.50
CA THR A 72 -1.09 13.03 -6.32
C THR A 72 -0.15 13.43 -7.46
N LYS A 73 -0.68 14.09 -8.46
CA LYS A 73 0.13 14.58 -9.58
C LYS A 73 1.28 15.47 -9.09
N ASN A 74 0.98 16.39 -8.17
CA ASN A 74 1.99 17.29 -7.64
C ASN A 74 3.03 16.57 -6.80
N GLU A 75 2.61 15.62 -5.98
CA GLU A 75 3.52 14.81 -5.18
C GLU A 75 4.44 13.97 -6.07
N LYS A 76 3.89 13.41 -7.12
CA LYS A 76 4.65 12.65 -8.10
C LYS A 76 5.71 13.50 -8.77
N GLU A 77 5.33 14.69 -9.22
CA GLU A 77 6.28 15.62 -9.84
C GLU A 77 7.40 16.01 -8.87
N TYR A 78 7.04 16.28 -7.63
CA TYR A 78 8.01 16.60 -6.59
C TYR A 78 9.01 15.46 -6.41
N LEU A 79 8.51 14.24 -6.31
CA LEU A 79 9.34 13.06 -6.08
C LEU A 79 10.23 12.77 -7.29
N LEU A 80 9.70 12.88 -8.50
CA LEU A 80 10.48 12.69 -9.72
C LEU A 80 11.60 13.71 -9.83
N ASN A 81 11.31 14.97 -9.51
CA ASN A 81 12.34 16.02 -9.52
C ASN A 81 13.42 15.77 -8.48
N PHE A 82 13.03 15.32 -7.30
CA PHE A 82 13.99 14.96 -6.25
C PHE A 82 14.90 13.81 -6.69
N LEU A 83 14.33 12.74 -7.22
CA LEU A 83 15.08 11.57 -7.65
C LEU A 83 16.03 11.89 -8.80
N LYS A 84 15.60 12.75 -9.70
CA LYS A 84 16.40 13.17 -10.85
C LYS A 84 17.70 13.86 -10.42
N LYS A 85 17.70 14.52 -9.27
CA LYS A 85 18.87 15.21 -8.74
C LYS A 85 19.83 14.27 -8.02
N GLN A 86 19.41 13.05 -7.74
CA GLN A 86 20.24 12.05 -7.06
C GLN A 86 21.09 11.33 -8.08
N ASN A 87 22.39 11.29 -7.82
CA ASN A 87 23.34 10.68 -8.75
C ASN A 87 23.69 9.26 -8.32
N ASN A 88 22.72 8.35 -8.39
CA ASN A 88 22.92 6.94 -8.07
C ASN A 88 21.94 6.07 -8.84
N GLU A 89 22.26 4.78 -8.98
CA GLU A 89 21.43 3.85 -9.74
C GLU A 89 20.09 3.54 -9.09
N ASN A 90 20.05 3.48 -7.78
CA ASN A 90 18.79 3.21 -7.06
C ASN A 90 17.78 4.33 -7.36
N ALA A 91 18.21 5.57 -7.32
CA ALA A 91 17.33 6.69 -7.63
C ALA A 91 16.85 6.64 -9.07
N LYS A 92 17.71 6.24 -10.00
CA LYS A 92 17.36 6.10 -11.40
C LYS A 92 16.28 5.04 -11.61
N TYR A 93 16.44 3.88 -10.98
CA TYR A 93 15.43 2.80 -11.08
C TYR A 93 14.11 3.20 -10.46
N ILE A 94 14.13 3.86 -9.31
CA ILE A 94 12.92 4.33 -8.66
C ILE A 94 12.22 5.38 -9.54
N TRP A 95 13.00 6.29 -10.11
CA TRP A 95 12.47 7.31 -11.02
C TRP A 95 11.74 6.67 -12.19
N LEU A 96 12.35 5.66 -12.80
CA LEU A 96 11.75 4.94 -13.94
C LEU A 96 10.44 4.26 -13.55
N LYS A 97 10.41 3.61 -12.39
CA LYS A 97 9.21 2.93 -11.91
C LYS A 97 8.07 3.92 -11.63
N ILE A 98 8.37 5.00 -10.93
CA ILE A 98 7.37 6.02 -10.60
C ILE A 98 6.88 6.71 -11.86
N ASN A 99 7.79 7.03 -12.77
CA ASN A 99 7.43 7.70 -14.02
C ASN A 99 6.52 6.82 -14.88
N SER A 100 6.75 5.51 -14.90
CA SER A 100 5.93 4.59 -15.68
C SER A 100 4.50 4.49 -15.16
N LEU A 101 4.26 4.76 -13.89
CA LEU A 101 2.91 4.79 -13.32
C LEU A 101 2.04 5.89 -13.93
N ALA A 102 2.66 6.90 -14.54
CA ALA A 102 1.93 7.99 -15.17
C ALA A 102 1.16 7.54 -16.42
N THR A 103 1.56 6.43 -17.00
CA THR A 103 0.98 5.93 -18.25
C THR A 103 -0.14 4.91 -18.05
N LEU A 104 -0.40 4.55 -16.81
CA LEU A 104 -1.43 3.57 -16.47
C LEU A 104 -2.84 4.15 -16.45
#